data_5ec08f41ac5659c785dc47b49028e94f
#
_entry.id   5ec08f41ac5659c785dc47b49028e94f
#
_cell.length_a   1.000
_cell.length_b   1.000
_cell.length_c   1.000
_cell.angle_alpha   90.00
_cell.angle_beta   90.00
_cell.angle_gamma   90.00
#
_symmetry.space_group_name_H-M   'P 1'
#
loop_
_entity.id
_entity.type
_entity.pdbx_description
1 polymer ?
#
loop_
_entity_poly.entity_id
_entity_poly.type
_entity_poly.pdbx_seq_one_letter_code
_entity_poly.pdbx_strand_id
1 'polypeptide(L)'
;VLINYDTQDQIQLVFRKNEIYLINNNYKTSPEVHIDFNKKKFIEKNNKRLKNNHDIFWKIFSYKNSRILDCTGGFGRDGFLLNSMGHDVTIIENSPVVAMILKNALWRYGNKSIKFFFGNAYDYMKHSIQKYNYIYLDFMFEKSKNKSLSSKNDETLKHISFQDNDKNKIIQMAQRITINKVIVKE
;
A
#
# COMPACT_ATOMS: atom_id res chain seq x y z
N VAL A 1 18.60 -1.15 16.43
CA VAL A 1 18.38 -2.62 16.42
C VAL A 1 18.27 -3.06 14.98
N LEU A 2 18.94 -4.16 14.64
CA LEU A 2 18.93 -4.79 13.32
C LEU A 2 18.26 -6.15 13.46
N ILE A 3 17.31 -6.45 12.57
CA ILE A 3 16.64 -7.75 12.50
C ILE A 3 16.77 -8.26 11.07
N ASN A 4 17.33 -9.46 10.90
CA ASN A 4 17.39 -10.12 9.61
C ASN A 4 16.04 -10.76 9.30
N TYR A 5 15.53 -10.51 8.11
CA TYR A 5 14.23 -11.00 7.67
C TYR A 5 14.32 -12.36 6.97
N ASP A 6 15.44 -12.63 6.30
CA ASP A 6 15.70 -13.89 5.63
C ASP A 6 16.98 -14.57 6.16
N THR A 7 17.10 -15.85 5.88
CA THR A 7 18.24 -16.68 6.34
C THR A 7 19.57 -16.35 5.64
N GLN A 8 19.53 -15.51 4.59
CA GLN A 8 20.71 -15.12 3.80
C GLN A 8 21.14 -13.67 4.08
N ASP A 9 20.54 -13.02 5.08
CA ASP A 9 20.80 -11.61 5.44
C ASP A 9 20.59 -10.59 4.29
N GLN A 10 19.82 -10.98 3.28
CA GLN A 10 19.59 -10.16 2.09
C GLN A 10 18.61 -9.01 2.38
N ILE A 11 17.64 -9.23 3.26
CA ILE A 11 16.63 -8.26 3.67
C ILE A 11 16.77 -8.03 5.17
N GLN A 12 17.00 -6.77 5.55
CA GLN A 12 17.20 -6.38 6.94
C GLN A 12 16.28 -5.26 7.35
N LEU A 13 15.68 -5.36 8.53
CA LEU A 13 14.96 -4.27 9.19
C LEU A 13 15.90 -3.56 10.16
N VAL A 14 16.04 -2.25 9.99
CA VAL A 14 16.89 -1.41 10.82
C VAL A 14 16.01 -0.39 11.56
N PHE A 15 16.09 -0.42 12.88
CA PHE A 15 15.37 0.51 13.75
C PHE A 15 16.31 1.64 14.18
N ARG A 16 16.00 2.88 13.75
CA ARG A 16 16.76 4.09 14.11
C ARG A 16 15.80 5.08 14.75
N LYS A 17 15.98 5.36 16.04
CA LYS A 17 15.05 6.21 16.81
C LYS A 17 13.60 5.68 16.67
N ASN A 18 12.71 6.47 16.08
CA ASN A 18 11.30 6.15 15.88
C ASN A 18 10.98 5.70 14.44
N GLU A 19 12.01 5.38 13.65
CA GLU A 19 11.88 5.07 12.24
C GLU A 19 12.31 3.65 11.94
N ILE A 20 11.65 3.02 10.98
CA ILE A 20 11.96 1.69 10.48
C ILE A 20 12.42 1.81 9.03
N TYR A 21 13.58 1.26 8.77
CA TYR A 21 14.20 1.18 7.45
C TYR A 21 14.28 -0.27 7.00
N LEU A 22 14.06 -0.52 5.73
CA LEU A 22 14.31 -1.78 5.09
C LEU A 22 15.56 -1.64 4.23
N ILE A 23 16.55 -2.50 4.44
CA ILE A 23 17.76 -2.56 3.64
C ILE A 23 17.69 -3.82 2.77
N ASN A 24 17.90 -3.66 1.47
CA ASN A 24 17.97 -4.77 0.55
C ASN A 24 19.43 -4.95 0.07
N ASN A 25 20.11 -5.93 0.63
CA ASN A 25 21.52 -6.24 0.32
C ASN A 25 21.71 -6.99 -1.00
N ASN A 26 20.64 -7.36 -1.69
CA ASN A 26 20.73 -7.92 -3.06
C ASN A 26 21.28 -6.92 -4.09
N TYR A 27 21.34 -5.64 -3.73
CA TYR A 27 21.88 -4.60 -4.59
C TYR A 27 23.23 -4.11 -4.09
N LYS A 28 24.19 -3.87 -5.00
CA LYS A 28 25.52 -3.32 -4.67
C LYS A 28 25.47 -2.04 -3.82
N THR A 29 24.39 -1.24 -3.94
CA THR A 29 24.21 0.01 -3.20
C THR A 29 23.36 -0.16 -1.94
N SER A 30 22.89 -1.37 -1.63
CA SER A 30 22.04 -1.68 -0.48
C SER A 30 20.98 -0.57 -0.21
N PRO A 31 20.03 -0.34 -1.12
CA PRO A 31 19.12 0.79 -1.01
C PRO A 31 18.27 0.69 0.25
N GLU A 32 18.21 1.79 1.00
CA GLU A 32 17.33 1.91 2.15
C GLU A 32 15.91 2.30 1.67
N VAL A 33 14.93 1.50 2.02
CA VAL A 33 13.51 1.81 1.82
C VAL A 33 12.95 2.33 3.13
N HIS A 34 12.46 3.56 3.09
CA HIS A 34 11.85 4.24 4.22
C HIS A 34 10.59 4.96 3.77
N ILE A 35 9.51 4.78 4.52
CA ILE A 35 8.25 5.48 4.27
C ILE A 35 8.17 6.67 5.22
N ASP A 36 8.02 7.86 4.65
CA ASP A 36 7.79 9.08 5.41
C ASP A 36 6.77 9.96 4.70
N PHE A 37 5.56 9.98 5.24
CA PHE A 37 4.46 10.79 4.73
C PHE A 37 4.61 12.28 5.04
N ASN A 38 5.50 12.66 5.97
CA ASN A 38 5.84 14.05 6.29
C ASN A 38 6.95 14.61 5.39
N LYS A 39 7.59 13.77 4.58
CA LYS A 39 8.70 14.21 3.72
C LYS A 39 8.20 15.21 2.68
N LYS A 40 8.80 16.39 2.65
CA LYS A 40 8.44 17.50 1.76
C LYS A 40 8.22 17.05 0.30
N LYS A 41 9.17 16.31 -0.27
CA LYS A 41 9.08 15.79 -1.64
C LYS A 41 7.86 14.86 -1.86
N PHE A 42 7.48 14.06 -0.84
CA PHE A 42 6.30 13.20 -0.91
C PHE A 42 5.02 14.06 -0.91
N ILE A 43 4.93 15.03 0.00
CA ILE A 43 3.80 15.96 0.10
C ILE A 43 3.63 16.76 -1.20
N GLU A 44 4.71 17.30 -1.75
CA GLU A 44 4.68 18.04 -3.02
C GLU A 44 4.17 17.18 -4.18
N LYS A 45 4.66 15.93 -4.29
CA LYS A 45 4.20 14.99 -5.31
C LYS A 45 2.73 14.67 -5.15
N ASN A 46 2.26 14.43 -3.92
CA ASN A 46 0.87 14.17 -3.62
C ASN A 46 -0.02 15.37 -3.96
N ASN A 47 0.38 16.57 -3.54
CA ASN A 47 -0.34 17.82 -3.85
C ASN A 47 -0.41 18.11 -5.35
N LYS A 48 0.63 17.77 -6.12
CA LYS A 48 0.60 17.89 -7.59
C LYS A 48 -0.47 16.97 -8.18
N ARG A 49 -0.60 15.73 -7.68
CA ARG A 49 -1.68 14.82 -8.12
C ARG A 49 -3.06 15.33 -7.73
N LEU A 50 -3.23 15.84 -6.51
CA LEU A 50 -4.49 16.40 -6.04
C LEU A 50 -4.97 17.59 -6.86
N LYS A 51 -4.05 18.42 -7.35
CA LYS A 51 -4.35 19.58 -8.21
C LYS A 51 -4.59 19.21 -9.68
N ASN A 52 -4.25 18.01 -10.07
CA ASN A 52 -4.41 17.54 -11.46
C ASN A 52 -5.78 16.90 -11.66
N ASN A 53 -6.75 17.66 -12.16
CA ASN A 53 -8.11 17.17 -12.45
C ASN A 53 -8.15 16.04 -13.50
N HIS A 54 -7.04 15.80 -14.20
CA HIS A 54 -6.91 14.69 -15.15
C HIS A 54 -6.29 13.44 -14.51
N ASP A 55 -5.88 13.48 -13.24
CA ASP A 55 -5.39 12.28 -12.54
C ASP A 55 -6.50 11.23 -12.55
N ILE A 56 -6.14 9.99 -12.88
CA ILE A 56 -7.07 8.88 -13.05
C ILE A 56 -7.88 8.61 -11.75
N PHE A 57 -7.29 8.87 -10.58
CA PHE A 57 -7.96 8.66 -9.30
C PHE A 57 -9.20 9.56 -9.16
N TRP A 58 -9.16 10.82 -9.60
CA TRP A 58 -10.34 11.70 -9.59
C TRP A 58 -11.48 11.19 -10.46
N LYS A 59 -11.15 10.54 -11.58
CA LYS A 59 -12.16 9.97 -12.48
C LYS A 59 -12.79 8.70 -11.92
N ILE A 60 -11.98 7.87 -11.25
CA ILE A 60 -12.40 6.58 -10.71
C ILE A 60 -13.17 6.76 -9.39
N PHE A 61 -12.61 7.52 -8.44
CA PHE A 61 -13.14 7.72 -7.10
C PHE A 61 -13.97 9.03 -7.03
N SER A 62 -14.99 9.13 -7.88
CA SER A 62 -15.73 10.38 -8.13
C SER A 62 -16.71 10.76 -7.02
N TYR A 63 -17.19 9.83 -6.21
CA TYR A 63 -18.10 10.12 -5.09
C TYR A 63 -17.31 10.63 -3.90
N LYS A 64 -17.56 11.85 -3.47
CA LYS A 64 -16.92 12.48 -2.31
C LYS A 64 -17.21 11.73 -1.01
N ASN A 65 -16.31 11.84 -0.04
CA ASN A 65 -16.47 11.26 1.31
C ASN A 65 -16.80 9.77 1.29
N SER A 66 -16.27 9.04 0.31
CA SER A 66 -16.50 7.61 0.17
C SER A 66 -15.67 6.80 1.15
N ARG A 67 -16.22 5.67 1.59
CA ARG A 67 -15.44 4.63 2.28
C ARG A 67 -14.74 3.77 1.26
N ILE A 68 -13.42 3.69 1.36
CA ILE A 68 -12.56 2.94 0.44
C ILE A 68 -11.78 1.89 1.22
N LEU A 69 -11.76 0.67 0.70
CA LEU A 69 -10.92 -0.41 1.18
C LEU A 69 -9.78 -0.61 0.18
N ASP A 70 -8.56 -0.29 0.59
CA ASP A 70 -7.34 -0.64 -0.12
C ASP A 70 -6.85 -2.00 0.39
N CYS A 71 -7.05 -3.04 -0.42
CA CYS A 71 -6.74 -4.42 -0.06
C CYS A 71 -5.28 -4.82 -0.33
N THR A 72 -4.51 -3.92 -0.90
CA THR A 72 -3.12 -4.16 -1.35
C THR A 72 -2.22 -3.01 -0.91
N GLY A 73 -2.22 -2.77 0.40
CA GLY A 73 -1.65 -1.57 1.02
C GLY A 73 -0.24 -1.21 0.59
N GLY A 74 0.65 -2.18 0.52
CA GLY A 74 2.04 -1.95 0.17
C GLY A 74 2.66 -0.84 1.02
N PHE A 75 3.30 0.13 0.39
CA PHE A 75 3.84 1.30 1.09
C PHE A 75 2.82 2.40 1.38
N GLY A 76 1.52 2.15 1.19
CA GLY A 76 0.43 3.06 1.56
C GLY A 76 0.30 4.31 0.70
N ARG A 77 0.98 4.40 -0.44
CA ARG A 77 1.01 5.62 -1.26
C ARG A 77 -0.34 5.95 -1.87
N ASP A 78 -1.03 4.95 -2.41
CA ASP A 78 -2.34 5.14 -3.04
C ASP A 78 -3.42 5.36 -1.97
N GLY A 79 -3.39 4.59 -0.87
CA GLY A 79 -4.28 4.83 0.27
C GLY A 79 -4.11 6.22 0.89
N PHE A 80 -2.87 6.73 0.98
CA PHE A 80 -2.60 8.10 1.42
C PHE A 80 -3.19 9.14 0.46
N LEU A 81 -3.02 8.95 -0.85
CA LEU A 81 -3.60 9.84 -1.85
C LEU A 81 -5.13 9.86 -1.76
N LEU A 82 -5.77 8.70 -1.68
CA LEU A 82 -7.22 8.57 -1.54
C LEU A 82 -7.73 9.28 -0.28
N ASN A 83 -7.02 9.16 0.84
CA ASN A 83 -7.37 9.88 2.05
C ASN A 83 -7.20 11.40 1.88
N SER A 84 -6.13 11.83 1.19
CA SER A 84 -5.90 13.25 0.87
C SER A 84 -6.97 13.84 -0.08
N MET A 85 -7.67 12.99 -0.84
CA MET A 85 -8.83 13.37 -1.65
C MET A 85 -10.12 13.52 -0.81
N GLY A 86 -10.07 13.24 0.49
CA GLY A 86 -11.21 13.37 1.42
C GLY A 86 -12.00 12.07 1.63
N HIS A 87 -11.44 10.91 1.31
CA HIS A 87 -12.10 9.62 1.54
C HIS A 87 -11.73 9.02 2.91
N ASP A 88 -12.66 8.25 3.49
CA ASP A 88 -12.40 7.39 4.67
C ASP A 88 -11.74 6.09 4.17
N VAL A 89 -10.45 5.94 4.41
CA VAL A 89 -9.64 4.86 3.85
C VAL A 89 -9.27 3.84 4.91
N THR A 90 -9.51 2.57 4.60
CA THR A 90 -8.97 1.43 5.33
C THR A 90 -7.94 0.74 4.44
N ILE A 91 -6.72 0.57 4.94
CA ILE A 91 -5.63 -0.11 4.23
C ILE A 91 -5.41 -1.48 4.87
N ILE A 92 -5.32 -2.51 4.04
CA ILE A 92 -4.93 -3.86 4.45
C ILE A 92 -3.61 -4.22 3.82
N GLU A 93 -2.71 -4.79 4.64
CA GLU A 93 -1.42 -5.31 4.18
C GLU A 93 -1.15 -6.66 4.83
N ASN A 94 -0.80 -7.67 4.01
CA ASN A 94 -0.61 -9.04 4.47
C ASN A 94 0.87 -9.40 4.72
N SER A 95 1.82 -8.66 4.17
CA SER A 95 3.24 -8.85 4.46
C SER A 95 3.59 -8.27 5.83
N PRO A 96 4.09 -9.05 6.79
CA PRO A 96 4.40 -8.54 8.13
C PRO A 96 5.47 -7.45 8.11
N VAL A 97 6.44 -7.54 7.21
CA VAL A 97 7.53 -6.56 7.08
C VAL A 97 6.99 -5.25 6.53
N VAL A 98 6.21 -5.30 5.46
CA VAL A 98 5.60 -4.11 4.84
C VAL A 98 4.62 -3.47 5.81
N ALA A 99 3.79 -4.27 6.47
CA ALA A 99 2.83 -3.82 7.48
C ALA A 99 3.50 -3.07 8.63
N MET A 100 4.65 -3.58 9.13
CA MET A 100 5.42 -2.95 10.20
C MET A 100 5.93 -1.57 9.79
N ILE A 101 6.51 -1.45 8.59
CA ILE A 101 7.03 -0.19 8.05
C ILE A 101 5.88 0.80 7.82
N LEU A 102 4.79 0.34 7.19
CA LEU A 102 3.62 1.18 6.92
C LEU A 102 2.96 1.68 8.21
N LYS A 103 2.74 0.79 9.18
CA LYS A 103 2.17 1.14 10.49
C LYS A 103 3.02 2.18 11.21
N ASN A 104 4.35 2.02 11.19
CA ASN A 104 5.28 3.00 11.74
C ASN A 104 5.17 4.37 11.03
N ALA A 105 5.09 4.37 9.70
CA ALA A 105 4.95 5.60 8.93
C ALA A 105 3.61 6.33 9.22
N LEU A 106 2.51 5.61 9.32
CA LEU A 106 1.20 6.16 9.67
C LEU A 106 1.19 6.72 11.11
N TRP A 107 1.83 6.01 12.06
CA TRP A 107 1.97 6.49 13.43
C TRP A 107 2.79 7.80 13.49
N ARG A 108 3.91 7.90 12.78
CA ARG A 108 4.73 9.13 12.71
C ARG A 108 4.00 10.29 12.01
N TYR A 109 3.18 9.97 11.03
CA TYR A 109 2.35 10.97 10.35
C TYR A 109 1.29 11.58 11.27
N GLY A 110 0.84 10.82 12.29
CA GLY A 110 -0.08 11.31 13.31
C GLY A 110 -1.53 11.49 12.86
N ASN A 111 -1.85 11.22 11.60
CA ASN A 111 -3.22 11.30 11.10
C ASN A 111 -3.98 10.00 11.39
N LYS A 112 -5.04 10.11 12.19
CA LYS A 112 -5.90 8.97 12.57
C LYS A 112 -7.02 8.66 11.56
N SER A 113 -7.11 9.40 10.46
CA SER A 113 -8.17 9.23 9.47
C SER A 113 -7.94 8.00 8.56
N ILE A 114 -6.69 7.51 8.44
CA ILE A 114 -6.39 6.28 7.73
C ILE A 114 -6.43 5.13 8.72
N LYS A 115 -7.35 4.20 8.51
CA LYS A 115 -7.42 2.95 9.27
C LYS A 115 -6.47 1.94 8.66
N PHE A 116 -5.74 1.22 9.49
CA PHE A 116 -4.79 0.21 9.04
C PHE A 116 -5.09 -1.14 9.69
N PHE A 117 -5.09 -2.19 8.87
CA PHE A 117 -5.26 -3.56 9.31
C PHE A 117 -4.14 -4.44 8.74
N PHE A 118 -3.46 -5.18 9.63
CA PHE A 118 -2.50 -6.21 9.22
C PHE A 118 -3.21 -7.54 9.08
N GLY A 119 -3.17 -8.14 7.90
CA GLY A 119 -3.77 -9.44 7.64
C GLY A 119 -4.15 -9.65 6.18
N ASN A 120 -4.80 -10.79 5.93
CA ASN A 120 -5.25 -11.16 4.61
C ASN A 120 -6.53 -10.41 4.25
N ALA A 121 -6.57 -9.84 3.03
CA ALA A 121 -7.70 -9.04 2.55
C ALA A 121 -8.98 -9.87 2.38
N TYR A 122 -8.87 -11.12 1.92
CA TYR A 122 -10.02 -12.01 1.79
C TYR A 122 -10.67 -12.29 3.15
N ASP A 123 -9.86 -12.63 4.16
CA ASP A 123 -10.36 -12.92 5.50
C ASP A 123 -10.97 -11.68 6.14
N TYR A 124 -10.34 -10.51 5.98
CA TYR A 124 -10.91 -9.25 6.44
C TYR A 124 -12.30 -9.01 5.80
N MET A 125 -12.41 -9.13 4.49
CA MET A 125 -13.66 -8.89 3.78
C MET A 125 -14.73 -9.92 4.14
N LYS A 126 -14.35 -11.19 4.34
CA LYS A 126 -15.26 -12.27 4.72
C LYS A 126 -15.94 -12.02 6.08
N HIS A 127 -15.23 -11.42 7.03
CA HIS A 127 -15.74 -11.14 8.37
C HIS A 127 -16.24 -9.69 8.54
N SER A 128 -16.11 -8.86 7.50
CA SER A 128 -16.56 -7.47 7.56
C SER A 128 -18.07 -7.36 7.45
N ILE A 129 -18.69 -6.73 8.43
CA ILE A 129 -20.10 -6.29 8.36
C ILE A 129 -20.23 -4.95 7.61
N GLN A 130 -19.11 -4.26 7.41
CA GLN A 130 -19.06 -2.96 6.78
C GLN A 130 -19.05 -3.09 5.26
N LYS A 131 -19.86 -2.27 4.57
CA LYS A 131 -19.81 -2.09 3.13
C LYS A 131 -18.92 -0.90 2.77
N TYR A 132 -18.28 -0.99 1.60
CA TYR A 132 -17.38 0.04 1.06
C TYR A 132 -17.93 0.60 -0.25
N ASN A 133 -17.77 1.89 -0.47
CA ASN A 133 -18.14 2.49 -1.76
C ASN A 133 -17.23 1.98 -2.87
N TYR A 134 -15.94 1.86 -2.57
CA TYR A 134 -14.94 1.34 -3.48
C TYR A 134 -14.04 0.34 -2.79
N ILE A 135 -13.62 -0.69 -3.53
CA ILE A 135 -12.53 -1.57 -3.13
C ILE A 135 -11.44 -1.45 -4.18
N TYR A 136 -10.21 -1.18 -3.73
CA TYR A 136 -9.04 -0.99 -4.56
C TYR A 136 -8.09 -2.17 -4.40
N LEU A 137 -7.65 -2.71 -5.52
CA LEU A 137 -6.78 -3.87 -5.65
C LEU A 137 -5.65 -3.51 -6.63
N ASP A 138 -4.42 -3.37 -6.14
CA ASP A 138 -3.20 -3.20 -6.93
C ASP A 138 -2.31 -4.43 -6.78
N PHE A 139 -2.73 -5.52 -7.41
CA PHE A 139 -1.95 -6.74 -7.39
C PHE A 139 -0.60 -6.50 -8.07
N MET A 140 0.49 -6.89 -7.41
CA MET A 140 1.80 -6.86 -8.04
C MET A 140 1.91 -7.98 -9.07
N PHE A 141 1.67 -7.63 -10.33
CA PHE A 141 1.85 -8.54 -11.46
C PHE A 141 3.34 -8.75 -11.76
N GLU A 142 3.70 -9.95 -12.19
CA GLU A 142 4.99 -10.18 -12.84
C GLU A 142 5.07 -9.28 -14.07
N LYS A 143 6.20 -8.57 -14.22
CA LYS A 143 6.39 -7.66 -15.34
C LYS A 143 6.26 -8.39 -16.67
N SER A 144 5.42 -7.91 -17.56
CA SER A 144 5.63 -8.13 -19.00
C SER A 144 6.98 -7.50 -19.41
N LYS A 145 7.74 -8.19 -20.24
CA LYS A 145 9.12 -7.83 -20.66
C LYS A 145 9.31 -6.40 -21.20
N ASN A 146 8.24 -5.63 -21.39
CA ASN A 146 8.24 -4.32 -22.09
C ASN A 146 7.88 -3.11 -21.23
N LYS A 147 7.80 -3.21 -19.89
CA LYS A 147 7.53 -2.05 -19.02
C LYS A 147 8.83 -1.46 -18.47
N SER A 148 8.89 -0.13 -18.37
CA SER A 148 10.01 0.64 -17.79
C SER A 148 10.54 0.02 -16.50
N LEU A 149 11.86 0.13 -16.26
CA LEU A 149 12.52 -0.32 -15.03
C LEU A 149 11.75 0.17 -13.80
N SER A 150 11.28 -0.78 -12.98
CA SER A 150 10.68 -0.44 -11.68
C SER A 150 11.70 0.25 -10.80
N SER A 151 11.24 1.14 -9.91
CA SER A 151 12.15 1.71 -8.92
C SER A 151 12.69 0.59 -8.03
N LYS A 152 13.91 0.76 -7.47
CA LYS A 152 14.50 -0.21 -6.53
C LYS A 152 13.58 -0.49 -5.34
N ASN A 153 12.79 0.51 -4.93
CA ASN A 153 11.79 0.36 -3.87
C ASN A 153 10.65 -0.57 -4.28
N ASP A 154 10.18 -0.48 -5.53
CA ASP A 154 9.09 -1.33 -6.02
C ASP A 154 9.59 -2.78 -6.23
N GLU A 155 10.85 -2.96 -6.60
CA GLU A 155 11.48 -4.30 -6.68
C GLU A 155 11.65 -4.92 -5.29
N THR A 156 12.09 -4.13 -4.31
CA THR A 156 12.19 -4.59 -2.92
C THR A 156 10.81 -4.95 -2.37
N LEU A 157 9.79 -4.13 -2.64
CA LEU A 157 8.41 -4.41 -2.22
C LEU A 157 7.92 -5.74 -2.80
N LYS A 158 8.18 -6.02 -4.07
CA LYS A 158 7.81 -7.30 -4.70
C LYS A 158 8.45 -8.50 -4.02
N HIS A 159 9.69 -8.36 -3.60
CA HIS A 159 10.45 -9.44 -2.98
C HIS A 159 9.92 -9.82 -1.59
N ILE A 160 9.36 -8.85 -0.86
CA ILE A 160 8.87 -9.03 0.51
C ILE A 160 7.34 -9.11 0.62
N SER A 161 6.61 -8.87 -0.47
CA SER A 161 5.16 -8.97 -0.49
C SER A 161 4.73 -10.42 -0.66
N PHE A 162 3.74 -10.83 0.12
CA PHE A 162 3.06 -12.11 -0.11
C PHE A 162 2.19 -12.00 -1.36
N GLN A 163 2.37 -12.94 -2.28
CA GLN A 163 1.46 -13.07 -3.40
C GLN A 163 0.21 -13.81 -2.93
N ASP A 164 -0.95 -13.19 -3.09
CA ASP A 164 -2.20 -13.88 -2.89
C ASP A 164 -2.40 -14.87 -4.06
N ASN A 165 -2.36 -16.15 -3.74
CA ASN A 165 -2.44 -17.24 -4.73
C ASN A 165 -3.80 -17.34 -5.44
N ASP A 166 -4.83 -16.61 -4.98
CA ASP A 166 -6.18 -16.67 -5.55
C ASP A 166 -6.80 -15.26 -5.70
N LYS A 167 -6.29 -14.52 -6.67
CA LYS A 167 -6.80 -13.17 -7.01
C LYS A 167 -8.30 -13.18 -7.33
N ASN A 168 -8.78 -14.26 -7.97
CA ASN A 168 -10.20 -14.37 -8.34
C ASN A 168 -11.10 -14.44 -7.12
N LYS A 169 -10.73 -15.17 -6.08
CA LYS A 169 -11.49 -15.20 -4.82
C LYS A 169 -11.54 -13.85 -4.14
N ILE A 170 -10.42 -13.12 -4.13
CA ILE A 170 -10.37 -11.78 -3.57
C ILE A 170 -11.30 -10.84 -4.33
N ILE A 171 -11.27 -10.85 -5.67
CA ILE A 171 -12.16 -10.04 -6.52
C ILE A 171 -13.63 -10.40 -6.28
N GLN A 172 -13.97 -11.67 -6.25
CA GLN A 172 -15.36 -12.12 -5.98
C GLN A 172 -15.83 -11.67 -4.59
N MET A 173 -14.98 -11.77 -3.57
CA MET A 173 -15.32 -11.28 -2.23
C MET A 173 -15.48 -9.76 -2.21
N ALA A 174 -14.60 -9.04 -2.88
CA ALA A 174 -14.69 -7.60 -3.03
C ALA A 174 -16.03 -7.17 -3.65
N GLN A 175 -16.49 -7.86 -4.71
CA GLN A 175 -17.78 -7.60 -5.36
C GLN A 175 -18.97 -7.76 -4.41
N ARG A 176 -18.90 -8.67 -3.43
CA ARG A 176 -20.01 -8.93 -2.47
C ARG A 176 -20.17 -7.80 -1.44
N ILE A 177 -19.10 -7.10 -1.08
CA ILE A 177 -19.13 -6.07 -0.04
C ILE A 177 -19.00 -4.65 -0.59
N THR A 178 -18.82 -4.51 -1.90
CA THR A 178 -18.74 -3.20 -2.58
C THR A 178 -20.13 -2.67 -2.90
N ILE A 179 -20.32 -1.35 -2.70
CA ILE A 179 -21.55 -0.63 -3.07
C ILE A 179 -21.47 -0.14 -4.52
N ASN A 180 -20.33 0.44 -4.92
CA ASN A 180 -20.21 1.07 -6.24
C ASN A 180 -19.31 0.27 -7.18
N LYS A 181 -17.98 0.24 -6.93
CA LYS A 181 -17.01 -0.35 -7.86
C LYS A 181 -15.87 -1.08 -7.14
N VAL A 182 -15.46 -2.21 -7.70
CA VAL A 182 -14.16 -2.82 -7.46
C VAL A 182 -13.21 -2.31 -8.54
N ILE A 183 -12.08 -1.77 -8.14
CA ILE A 183 -11.04 -1.25 -9.01
C ILE A 183 -9.85 -2.19 -8.93
N VAL A 184 -9.49 -2.77 -10.06
CA VAL A 184 -8.28 -3.60 -10.20
C VAL A 184 -7.29 -2.83 -11.06
N LYS A 185 -6.10 -2.59 -10.56
CA LYS A 185 -5.02 -1.95 -11.29
C LYS A 185 -4.14 -3.05 -11.91
N GLU A 186 -3.92 -2.96 -13.22
CA GLU A 186 -3.09 -3.86 -14.03
C GLU A 186 -1.78 -3.19 -14.48
#